data_290f1b5a09814088209de69127753490
#
_entry.id   290f1b5a09814088209de69127753490
#
_cell.length_a   1.000
_cell.length_b   1.000
_cell.length_c   1.000
_cell.angle_alpha   90.00
_cell.angle_beta   90.00
_cell.angle_gamma   90.00
#
_symmetry.space_group_name_H-M   'P 1'
#
loop_
_entity.id
_entity.type
_entity.pdbx_description
1 polymer ?
#
loop_
_entity_poly.entity_id
_entity_poly.type
_entity_poly.pdbx_seq_one_letter_code
_entity_poly.pdbx_strand_id
1 'polypeptide(L)'
;MTTIRSLISRRSFLLTGAAAGLAGCTTPGRQIAAPVAAAPQSAGNAARGSPVDPLETALRTDELDARYAALVDDGHKLPAIPYWKMEPRFYRQRVANPTGEPEGTVVVDTPNRYLYLVEADGMAMRYGVGIGRAGFEWGGEGIIHWRQHWPRWKPPREMIDRKPSLEIYSVENGGMAPGIDNPLGARALYIFKNGKDTLYRLHGTPEWWTIGGANSSGCVRLVNQDVIDLYERVPHHARIVVHQSAMNDRIASL
;
A
#
# COMPACT_ATOMS: atom_id res chain seq x y z
N MET A 1 -15.28 -56.99 13.37
CA MET A 1 -14.42 -57.86 12.59
C MET A 1 -14.03 -57.04 11.35
N THR A 2 -12.86 -56.56 11.08
CA THR A 2 -11.53 -57.08 11.20
C THR A 2 -10.54 -55.90 11.30
N THR A 3 -9.67 -55.97 12.28
CA THR A 3 -8.53 -55.06 12.54
C THR A 3 -7.37 -55.46 11.63
N ILE A 4 -6.66 -54.48 11.03
CA ILE A 4 -5.27 -54.72 10.61
C ILE A 4 -4.41 -53.54 11.07
N ARG A 5 -3.48 -53.83 11.98
CA ARG A 5 -2.29 -53.09 12.38
C ARG A 5 -1.11 -53.49 11.48
N SER A 6 -0.22 -52.58 11.15
CA SER A 6 1.21 -52.89 10.91
C SER A 6 1.96 -51.55 10.87
N LEU A 7 2.80 -51.21 11.79
CA LEU A 7 4.17 -51.53 12.18
C LEU A 7 5.24 -50.76 11.38
N ILE A 8 5.79 -49.77 12.02
CA ILE A 8 7.17 -49.42 12.37
C ILE A 8 8.28 -49.82 11.36
N SER A 9 9.11 -48.81 10.95
CA SER A 9 10.55 -49.05 10.81
C SER A 9 11.35 -47.75 11.05
N ARG A 10 12.08 -47.74 12.15
CA ARG A 10 13.24 -46.87 12.44
C ARG A 10 14.44 -47.42 11.72
N ARG A 11 15.24 -46.59 11.07
CA ARG A 11 16.67 -46.91 10.82
C ARG A 11 17.52 -45.70 11.10
N SER A 12 18.21 -45.80 12.23
CA SER A 12 19.39 -45.04 12.61
C SER A 12 20.56 -45.46 11.72
N PHE A 13 21.37 -44.52 11.28
CA PHE A 13 22.75 -44.79 10.87
C PHE A 13 23.68 -43.78 11.54
N LEU A 14 24.43 -44.31 12.50
CA LEU A 14 25.66 -43.72 13.02
C LEU A 14 26.81 -44.21 12.13
N LEU A 15 27.71 -43.32 11.78
CA LEU A 15 29.08 -43.70 11.43
C LEU A 15 30.03 -42.59 11.80
N THR A 16 30.86 -42.92 12.76
CA THR A 16 32.08 -42.31 13.25
C THR A 16 33.22 -42.42 12.23
N GLY A 17 34.11 -41.43 12.24
CA GLY A 17 35.40 -41.49 11.56
C GLY A 17 36.34 -40.37 12.04
N ALA A 18 37.31 -40.76 12.88
CA ALA A 18 38.41 -39.93 13.41
C ALA A 18 39.66 -40.12 12.56
N ALA A 19 40.57 -39.12 12.59
CA ALA A 19 42.03 -39.20 12.75
C ALA A 19 42.72 -37.97 12.17
N ALA A 20 43.41 -37.22 13.03
CA ALA A 20 44.87 -37.14 13.22
C ALA A 20 45.62 -36.53 12.01
N GLY A 21 46.30 -35.41 12.12
CA GLY A 21 47.37 -34.93 12.96
C GLY A 21 48.52 -34.60 12.08
N LEU A 22 49.15 -33.44 12.24
CA LEU A 22 50.59 -33.31 12.26
C LEU A 22 51.03 -31.86 12.48
N ALA A 23 51.90 -31.72 13.43
CA ALA A 23 52.55 -30.52 13.90
C ALA A 23 53.65 -30.02 12.93
N GLY A 24 53.86 -28.72 12.91
CA GLY A 24 54.98 -28.08 12.31
C GLY A 24 55.32 -26.78 13.01
N CYS A 25 56.20 -26.83 14.00
CA CYS A 25 56.80 -25.69 14.66
C CYS A 25 57.88 -25.05 13.76
N THR A 26 57.83 -23.73 13.59
CA THR A 26 59.04 -22.90 13.42
C THR A 26 58.80 -21.48 13.91
N THR A 27 59.47 -21.09 14.96
CA THR A 27 59.78 -19.72 15.41
C THR A 27 61.28 -19.52 15.16
N PRO A 28 61.88 -18.31 15.23
CA PRO A 28 61.36 -16.95 15.42
C PRO A 28 61.99 -15.90 14.48
N GLY A 29 61.38 -14.76 14.34
CA GLY A 29 61.98 -13.58 13.76
C GLY A 29 61.39 -12.30 14.38
N ARG A 30 62.03 -11.83 15.43
CA ARG A 30 61.70 -10.57 16.12
C ARG A 30 62.22 -9.40 15.28
N GLN A 31 61.31 -8.72 14.56
CA GLN A 31 61.62 -7.41 13.97
C GLN A 31 60.93 -6.33 14.84
N ILE A 32 61.78 -5.44 15.31
CA ILE A 32 61.41 -4.23 16.06
C ILE A 32 60.91 -3.22 15.03
N ALA A 33 59.64 -2.97 14.98
CA ALA A 33 59.06 -1.88 14.18
C ALA A 33 59.11 -0.58 14.98
N ALA A 34 59.68 0.45 14.34
CA ALA A 34 59.71 1.82 14.84
C ALA A 34 58.28 2.41 14.97
N PRO A 35 58.04 3.39 15.85
CA PRO A 35 56.75 4.00 16.02
C PRO A 35 56.40 4.85 14.78
N VAL A 36 55.35 4.46 14.09
CA VAL A 36 54.74 5.28 13.05
C VAL A 36 53.92 6.38 13.74
N ALA A 37 54.34 7.63 13.46
CA ALA A 37 53.63 8.81 13.90
C ALA A 37 52.16 8.78 13.44
N ALA A 38 51.23 8.92 14.38
CA ALA A 38 49.80 9.05 14.09
C ALA A 38 49.55 10.34 13.29
N ALA A 39 49.08 10.21 12.07
CA ALA A 39 48.54 11.32 11.32
C ALA A 39 47.20 11.81 11.97
N PRO A 40 46.95 13.12 11.96
CA PRO A 40 45.71 13.64 12.54
C PRO A 40 44.52 13.12 11.77
N GLN A 41 43.61 12.43 12.45
CA GLN A 41 42.29 12.08 11.93
C GLN A 41 41.48 13.37 11.72
N SER A 42 41.33 13.76 10.48
CA SER A 42 40.41 14.84 10.11
C SER A 42 38.99 14.38 10.46
N ALA A 43 38.45 14.93 11.55
CA ALA A 43 37.02 14.96 11.78
C ALA A 43 36.32 15.70 10.63
N GLY A 44 35.42 15.06 9.95
CA GLY A 44 34.66 15.71 8.88
C GLY A 44 34.02 14.75 7.89
N ASN A 45 33.27 13.77 8.39
CA ASN A 45 32.28 13.10 7.53
C ASN A 45 30.89 13.71 7.88
N ALA A 46 30.72 15.00 7.56
CA ALA A 46 29.39 15.54 7.35
C ALA A 46 28.78 14.73 6.20
N ALA A 47 27.73 13.98 6.50
CA ALA A 47 26.93 13.29 5.52
C ALA A 47 26.56 14.30 4.42
N ARG A 48 27.25 14.21 3.28
CA ARG A 48 26.83 14.93 2.08
C ARG A 48 25.51 14.32 1.68
N GLY A 49 24.42 15.02 1.99
CA GLY A 49 23.11 14.71 1.43
C GLY A 49 23.27 14.57 -0.08
N SER A 50 22.73 13.52 -0.65
CA SER A 50 22.69 13.37 -2.10
C SER A 50 22.11 14.66 -2.70
N PRO A 51 22.63 15.16 -3.82
CA PRO A 51 22.07 16.32 -4.48
C PRO A 51 20.58 16.07 -4.73
N VAL A 52 19.71 16.95 -4.23
CA VAL A 52 18.28 16.88 -4.48
C VAL A 52 18.07 17.25 -5.96
N ASP A 53 17.32 16.42 -6.68
CA ASP A 53 16.98 16.67 -8.07
C ASP A 53 16.26 18.04 -8.17
N PRO A 54 16.70 18.95 -9.06
CA PRO A 54 16.02 20.24 -9.26
C PRO A 54 14.51 20.09 -9.55
N LEU A 55 14.10 19.04 -10.27
CA LEU A 55 12.69 18.74 -10.54
C LEU A 55 11.96 18.33 -9.24
N GLU A 56 12.58 17.53 -8.39
CA GLU A 56 12.04 17.17 -7.07
C GLU A 56 11.81 18.43 -6.23
N THR A 57 12.76 19.35 -6.21
CA THR A 57 12.63 20.61 -5.48
C THR A 57 11.50 21.48 -6.04
N ALA A 58 11.32 21.53 -7.36
CA ALA A 58 10.28 22.33 -8.02
C ALA A 58 8.85 21.77 -7.75
N LEU A 59 8.72 20.49 -7.46
CA LEU A 59 7.42 19.86 -7.15
C LEU A 59 7.05 19.94 -5.67
N ARG A 60 7.97 20.33 -4.79
CA ARG A 60 7.74 20.42 -3.34
C ARG A 60 7.20 21.79 -2.95
N THR A 61 6.12 21.78 -2.19
CA THR A 61 5.54 22.96 -1.55
C THR A 61 5.24 22.65 -0.10
N ASP A 62 5.26 23.68 0.77
CA ASP A 62 4.94 23.51 2.20
C ASP A 62 3.55 22.88 2.40
N GLU A 63 2.59 23.22 1.55
CA GLU A 63 1.24 22.67 1.58
C GLU A 63 1.23 21.16 1.28
N LEU A 64 1.95 20.74 0.24
CA LEU A 64 2.05 19.32 -0.13
C LEU A 64 2.90 18.53 0.88
N ASP A 65 3.98 19.12 1.38
CA ASP A 65 4.79 18.52 2.44
C ASP A 65 3.96 18.28 3.70
N ALA A 66 3.12 19.23 4.11
CA ALA A 66 2.19 19.06 5.23
C ALA A 66 1.09 18.02 4.94
N ARG A 67 0.53 18.03 3.73
CA ARG A 67 -0.55 17.12 3.32
C ARG A 67 -0.12 15.66 3.33
N TYR A 68 1.12 15.38 2.92
CA TYR A 68 1.68 14.04 2.78
C TYR A 68 2.72 13.71 3.85
N ALA A 69 2.78 14.48 4.93
CA ALA A 69 3.67 14.25 6.06
C ALA A 69 3.43 12.88 6.72
N ALA A 70 4.44 12.43 7.46
CA ALA A 70 4.27 11.33 8.41
C ALA A 70 3.26 11.74 9.49
N LEU A 71 2.43 10.80 9.90
CA LEU A 71 1.43 11.03 10.94
C LEU A 71 1.22 9.79 11.81
N VAL A 72 0.61 9.98 12.98
CA VAL A 72 0.15 8.89 13.82
C VAL A 72 -1.37 8.87 13.77
N ASP A 73 -1.94 7.72 13.44
CA ASP A 73 -3.38 7.52 13.33
C ASP A 73 -3.76 6.23 14.04
N ASP A 74 -4.64 6.31 15.03
CA ASP A 74 -5.06 5.18 15.89
C ASP A 74 -3.88 4.35 16.44
N GLY A 75 -2.77 5.01 16.79
CA GLY A 75 -1.55 4.37 17.31
C GLY A 75 -0.60 3.81 16.25
N HIS A 76 -0.97 3.82 14.97
CA HIS A 76 -0.13 3.40 13.86
C HIS A 76 0.70 4.58 13.32
N LYS A 77 2.01 4.39 13.15
CA LYS A 77 2.93 5.40 12.61
C LYS A 77 2.99 5.27 11.08
N LEU A 78 2.26 6.11 10.39
CA LEU A 78 2.31 6.18 8.93
C LEU A 78 3.52 7.01 8.48
N PRO A 79 4.34 6.49 7.55
CA PRO A 79 5.44 7.26 6.98
C PRO A 79 4.92 8.39 6.09
N ALA A 80 5.76 9.39 5.86
CA ALA A 80 5.50 10.41 4.83
C ALA A 80 5.45 9.75 3.44
N ILE A 81 4.57 10.25 2.59
CA ILE A 81 4.51 9.84 1.18
C ILE A 81 5.53 10.67 0.38
N PRO A 82 6.45 10.06 -0.37
CA PRO A 82 7.35 10.76 -1.28
C PRO A 82 6.57 11.19 -2.53
N TYR A 83 5.60 12.11 -2.35
CA TYR A 83 4.65 12.51 -3.39
C TYR A 83 5.32 13.10 -4.63
N TRP A 84 6.50 13.71 -4.50
CA TRP A 84 7.30 14.22 -5.63
C TRP A 84 7.73 13.13 -6.62
N LYS A 85 7.63 11.84 -6.23
CA LYS A 85 7.83 10.68 -7.11
C LYS A 85 6.55 10.21 -7.79
N MET A 86 5.41 10.81 -7.46
CA MET A 86 4.13 10.57 -8.12
C MET A 86 3.91 11.62 -9.20
N GLU A 87 3.12 11.30 -10.22
CA GLU A 87 2.70 12.33 -11.18
C GLU A 87 1.85 13.39 -10.47
N PRO A 88 2.15 14.70 -10.64
CA PRO A 88 1.45 15.79 -9.92
C PRO A 88 -0.07 15.80 -10.11
N ARG A 89 -0.56 15.29 -11.23
CA ARG A 89 -2.01 15.16 -11.48
C ARG A 89 -2.72 14.27 -10.47
N PHE A 90 -2.02 13.36 -9.79
CA PHE A 90 -2.58 12.46 -8.80
C PHE A 90 -2.53 12.99 -7.36
N TYR A 91 -1.98 14.18 -7.14
CA TYR A 91 -2.05 14.80 -5.82
C TYR A 91 -3.50 15.16 -5.49
N ARG A 92 -3.88 14.98 -4.23
CA ARG A 92 -5.18 15.46 -3.75
C ARG A 92 -5.30 16.96 -3.95
N GLN A 93 -6.35 17.40 -4.60
CA GLN A 93 -6.60 18.81 -4.88
C GLN A 93 -8.09 19.11 -5.06
N ARG A 94 -8.50 20.32 -4.69
CA ARG A 94 -9.84 20.82 -4.93
C ARG A 94 -9.93 21.34 -6.36
N VAL A 95 -10.96 20.90 -7.10
CA VAL A 95 -11.17 21.23 -8.52
C VAL A 95 -12.64 21.63 -8.76
N ALA A 96 -12.94 22.30 -9.88
CA ALA A 96 -14.32 22.39 -10.33
C ALA A 96 -14.89 20.99 -10.52
N ASN A 97 -16.15 20.76 -10.12
CA ASN A 97 -16.81 19.45 -10.25
C ASN A 97 -17.02 19.08 -11.73
N PRO A 98 -16.29 18.10 -12.29
CA PRO A 98 -16.49 17.70 -13.68
C PRO A 98 -17.54 16.59 -13.82
N THR A 99 -18.12 16.11 -12.72
CA THR A 99 -18.91 14.88 -12.71
C THR A 99 -20.39 15.11 -13.02
N GLY A 100 -20.90 16.31 -12.76
CA GLY A 100 -22.33 16.63 -12.84
C GLY A 100 -23.18 16.00 -11.74
N GLU A 101 -22.59 15.26 -10.82
CA GLU A 101 -23.28 14.61 -9.71
C GLU A 101 -23.52 15.61 -8.56
N PRO A 102 -24.55 15.38 -7.74
CA PRO A 102 -24.88 16.25 -6.60
C PRO A 102 -23.85 16.12 -5.47
N GLU A 103 -23.83 17.15 -4.60
CA GLU A 103 -23.02 17.19 -3.39
C GLU A 103 -23.13 15.91 -2.55
N GLY A 104 -22.02 15.50 -1.94
CA GLY A 104 -21.90 14.29 -1.13
C GLY A 104 -21.73 12.99 -1.93
N THR A 105 -21.84 13.04 -3.27
CA THR A 105 -21.60 11.86 -4.11
C THR A 105 -20.11 11.61 -4.26
N VAL A 106 -19.72 10.34 -4.15
CA VAL A 106 -18.39 9.86 -4.52
C VAL A 106 -18.42 9.37 -5.96
N VAL A 107 -17.51 9.84 -6.81
CA VAL A 107 -17.44 9.43 -8.21
C VAL A 107 -16.05 8.87 -8.50
N VAL A 108 -15.99 7.66 -9.04
CA VAL A 108 -14.74 7.04 -9.48
C VAL A 108 -14.68 7.05 -11.01
N ASP A 109 -13.68 7.73 -11.54
CA ASP A 109 -13.33 7.75 -12.96
C ASP A 109 -12.18 6.75 -13.18
N THR A 110 -12.52 5.52 -13.50
CA THR A 110 -11.52 4.44 -13.58
C THR A 110 -10.51 4.64 -14.72
N PRO A 111 -10.89 5.13 -15.91
CA PRO A 111 -9.92 5.38 -16.99
C PRO A 111 -8.88 6.44 -16.63
N ASN A 112 -9.30 7.54 -15.99
CA ASN A 112 -8.40 8.65 -15.63
C ASN A 112 -7.69 8.44 -14.31
N ARG A 113 -8.04 7.40 -13.53
CA ARG A 113 -7.48 7.11 -12.21
C ARG A 113 -7.75 8.20 -11.19
N TYR A 114 -8.97 8.72 -11.17
CA TYR A 114 -9.42 9.72 -10.21
C TYR A 114 -10.61 9.22 -9.38
N LEU A 115 -10.68 9.71 -8.16
CA LEU A 115 -11.86 9.70 -7.34
C LEU A 115 -12.22 11.14 -7.02
N TYR A 116 -13.49 11.48 -7.12
CA TYR A 116 -14.04 12.79 -6.75
C TYR A 116 -15.01 12.62 -5.60
N LEU A 117 -14.87 13.43 -4.57
CA LEU A 117 -15.94 13.70 -3.61
C LEU A 117 -16.55 15.04 -3.99
N VAL A 118 -17.79 15.04 -4.41
CA VAL A 118 -18.49 16.26 -4.81
C VAL A 118 -18.78 17.10 -3.57
N GLU A 119 -18.35 18.35 -3.60
CA GLU A 119 -18.53 19.35 -2.56
C GLU A 119 -19.61 20.35 -2.99
N ALA A 120 -19.97 21.27 -2.06
CA ALA A 120 -20.82 22.41 -2.37
C ALA A 120 -20.19 23.33 -3.44
N ASP A 121 -20.99 24.29 -3.93
CA ASP A 121 -20.56 25.37 -4.83
C ASP A 121 -19.93 24.91 -6.16
N GLY A 122 -20.34 23.73 -6.64
CA GLY A 122 -19.85 23.21 -7.92
C GLY A 122 -18.39 22.76 -7.87
N MET A 123 -17.85 22.48 -6.71
CA MET A 123 -16.49 21.99 -6.50
C MET A 123 -16.45 20.49 -6.18
N ALA A 124 -15.27 19.91 -6.27
CA ALA A 124 -15.02 18.52 -5.82
C ALA A 124 -13.60 18.41 -5.27
N MET A 125 -13.43 17.58 -4.23
CA MET A 125 -12.12 17.12 -3.84
C MET A 125 -11.73 15.92 -4.73
N ARG A 126 -10.65 16.08 -5.49
CA ARG A 126 -10.12 15.05 -6.39
C ARG A 126 -8.94 14.35 -5.75
N TYR A 127 -8.95 13.02 -5.79
CA TYR A 127 -7.87 12.13 -5.33
C TYR A 127 -7.33 11.32 -6.49
N GLY A 128 -6.01 11.13 -6.55
CA GLY A 128 -5.40 10.13 -7.41
C GLY A 128 -5.62 8.73 -6.86
N VAL A 129 -5.97 7.78 -7.71
CA VAL A 129 -6.24 6.40 -7.29
C VAL A 129 -5.48 5.38 -8.13
N GLY A 130 -5.17 4.23 -7.52
CA GLY A 130 -4.81 3.01 -8.22
C GLY A 130 -6.05 2.15 -8.40
N ILE A 131 -6.26 1.61 -9.61
CA ILE A 131 -7.40 0.74 -9.91
C ILE A 131 -6.91 -0.68 -10.13
N GLY A 132 -7.54 -1.65 -9.47
CA GLY A 132 -7.28 -3.06 -9.72
C GLY A 132 -7.99 -3.59 -10.96
N ARG A 133 -7.58 -4.76 -11.46
CA ARG A 133 -8.21 -5.40 -12.62
C ARG A 133 -9.72 -5.57 -12.43
N ALA A 134 -10.15 -6.06 -11.27
CA ALA A 134 -11.58 -6.20 -10.97
C ALA A 134 -12.27 -4.85 -10.76
N GLY A 135 -11.57 -3.76 -10.40
CA GLY A 135 -12.12 -2.40 -10.37
C GLY A 135 -12.56 -1.91 -11.75
N PHE A 136 -12.02 -2.50 -12.83
CA PHE A 136 -12.52 -2.30 -14.20
C PHE A 136 -13.71 -3.20 -14.55
N GLU A 137 -14.01 -4.22 -13.76
CA GLU A 137 -15.12 -5.15 -14.01
C GLU A 137 -16.43 -4.66 -13.38
N TRP A 138 -16.35 -3.83 -12.34
CA TRP A 138 -17.53 -3.28 -11.68
C TRP A 138 -17.73 -1.81 -12.00
N GLY A 139 -18.90 -1.47 -12.47
CA GLY A 139 -19.34 -0.11 -12.73
C GLY A 139 -20.78 0.11 -12.38
N GLY A 140 -21.20 1.38 -12.35
CA GLY A 140 -22.55 1.79 -12.02
C GLY A 140 -22.65 2.40 -10.63
N GLU A 141 -23.83 2.27 -9.99
CA GLU A 141 -24.16 2.95 -8.75
C GLU A 141 -24.23 2.01 -7.56
N GLY A 142 -23.88 2.55 -6.39
CA GLY A 142 -23.95 1.87 -5.11
C GLY A 142 -24.01 2.85 -3.95
N ILE A 143 -23.93 2.32 -2.75
CA ILE A 143 -23.90 3.09 -1.49
C ILE A 143 -22.68 2.68 -0.69
N ILE A 144 -21.96 3.64 -0.15
CA ILE A 144 -20.93 3.40 0.86
C ILE A 144 -21.65 3.13 2.18
N HIS A 145 -21.88 1.85 2.46
CA HIS A 145 -22.76 1.43 3.56
C HIS A 145 -22.01 1.20 4.86
N TRP A 146 -20.82 0.61 4.79
CA TRP A 146 -19.98 0.31 5.94
C TRP A 146 -18.60 0.93 5.79
N ARG A 147 -17.99 1.30 6.92
CA ARG A 147 -16.73 2.00 6.98
C ARG A 147 -15.90 1.44 8.13
N GLN A 148 -14.59 1.32 7.95
CA GLN A 148 -13.72 0.75 8.97
C GLN A 148 -12.37 1.47 9.04
N HIS A 149 -11.94 1.78 10.26
CA HIS A 149 -10.59 2.15 10.59
C HIS A 149 -9.72 0.89 10.68
N TRP A 150 -8.53 0.95 10.17
CA TRP A 150 -7.52 -0.10 10.27
C TRP A 150 -8.11 -1.49 10.10
N PRO A 151 -8.63 -1.81 8.92
CA PRO A 151 -9.36 -3.05 8.69
C PRO A 151 -8.42 -4.25 8.73
N ARG A 152 -8.94 -5.37 9.18
CA ARG A 152 -8.28 -6.67 9.00
C ARG A 152 -8.43 -7.12 7.55
N TRP A 153 -7.33 -7.46 6.90
CA TRP A 153 -7.38 -7.93 5.52
C TRP A 153 -7.55 -9.45 5.45
N LYS A 154 -8.45 -9.89 4.61
CA LYS A 154 -8.70 -11.29 4.30
C LYS A 154 -8.67 -11.44 2.79
N PRO A 155 -7.62 -12.09 2.22
CA PRO A 155 -7.54 -12.29 0.79
C PRO A 155 -8.70 -13.15 0.29
N PRO A 156 -9.30 -12.83 -0.88
CA PRO A 156 -10.24 -13.71 -1.55
C PRO A 156 -9.59 -15.05 -1.91
N ARG A 157 -10.40 -16.12 -2.00
CA ARG A 157 -9.88 -17.46 -2.28
C ARG A 157 -9.10 -17.52 -3.59
N GLU A 158 -9.58 -16.85 -4.63
CA GLU A 158 -8.92 -16.77 -5.94
C GLU A 158 -7.53 -16.11 -5.86
N MET A 159 -7.32 -15.23 -4.89
CA MET A 159 -6.01 -14.63 -4.66
C MET A 159 -5.05 -15.61 -3.98
N ILE A 160 -5.55 -16.40 -3.04
CA ILE A 160 -4.79 -17.47 -2.38
C ILE A 160 -4.39 -18.54 -3.41
N ASP A 161 -5.32 -18.93 -4.28
CA ASP A 161 -5.07 -19.93 -5.34
C ASP A 161 -3.96 -19.48 -6.29
N ARG A 162 -3.90 -18.17 -6.62
CA ARG A 162 -2.81 -17.60 -7.41
C ARG A 162 -1.50 -17.44 -6.64
N LYS A 163 -1.57 -17.23 -5.33
CA LYS A 163 -0.42 -17.01 -4.44
C LYS A 163 -0.61 -17.76 -3.13
N PRO A 164 -0.26 -19.08 -3.09
CA PRO A 164 -0.50 -19.94 -1.92
C PRO A 164 0.14 -19.45 -0.61
N SER A 165 1.20 -18.62 -0.68
CA SER A 165 1.80 -18.01 0.51
C SER A 165 0.86 -17.09 1.29
N LEU A 166 -0.28 -16.71 0.72
CA LEU A 166 -1.32 -15.92 1.38
C LEU A 166 -2.27 -16.75 2.24
N GLU A 167 -2.18 -18.09 2.20
CA GLU A 167 -3.03 -18.98 3.01
C GLU A 167 -2.97 -18.64 4.51
N ILE A 168 -1.82 -18.20 5.01
CA ILE A 168 -1.66 -17.75 6.41
C ILE A 168 -2.58 -16.59 6.79
N TYR A 169 -3.14 -15.89 5.81
CA TYR A 169 -4.08 -14.78 5.99
C TYR A 169 -5.50 -15.12 5.53
N SER A 170 -5.78 -16.41 5.27
CA SER A 170 -7.14 -16.84 4.90
C SER A 170 -8.18 -16.47 5.96
N VAL A 171 -9.45 -16.58 5.60
CA VAL A 171 -10.58 -16.36 6.52
C VAL A 171 -10.48 -17.29 7.72
N GLU A 172 -10.11 -18.55 7.48
CA GLU A 172 -9.94 -19.61 8.46
C GLU A 172 -8.81 -19.30 9.46
N ASN A 173 -7.74 -18.68 8.98
CA ASN A 173 -6.60 -18.23 9.78
C ASN A 173 -6.78 -16.83 10.38
N GLY A 174 -7.98 -16.23 10.26
CA GLY A 174 -8.35 -14.96 10.89
C GLY A 174 -7.90 -13.70 10.13
N GLY A 175 -7.22 -13.82 9.00
CA GLY A 175 -6.75 -12.69 8.20
C GLY A 175 -5.53 -11.97 8.75
N MET A 176 -4.97 -11.07 7.94
CA MET A 176 -3.86 -10.18 8.33
C MET A 176 -4.35 -9.10 9.31
N ALA A 177 -3.68 -8.94 10.43
CA ALA A 177 -4.01 -7.93 11.43
C ALA A 177 -3.90 -6.49 10.85
N PRO A 178 -4.60 -5.50 11.45
CA PRO A 178 -4.37 -4.10 11.15
C PRO A 178 -2.90 -3.72 11.27
N GLY A 179 -2.43 -2.80 10.43
CA GLY A 179 -1.05 -2.35 10.48
C GLY A 179 -0.62 -1.64 9.20
N ILE A 180 0.55 -1.02 9.25
CA ILE A 180 1.09 -0.21 8.15
C ILE A 180 1.41 -1.04 6.90
N ASP A 181 1.65 -2.35 7.05
CA ASP A 181 1.92 -3.28 5.95
C ASP A 181 0.64 -3.99 5.43
N ASN A 182 -0.52 -3.71 6.05
CA ASN A 182 -1.79 -4.29 5.64
C ASN A 182 -2.22 -3.71 4.28
N PRO A 183 -2.55 -4.54 3.28
CA PRO A 183 -2.95 -4.08 1.94
C PRO A 183 -4.14 -3.13 1.89
N LEU A 184 -5.03 -3.15 2.90
CA LEU A 184 -6.16 -2.22 2.98
C LEU A 184 -5.80 -0.87 3.60
N GLY A 185 -4.60 -0.72 4.14
CA GLY A 185 -4.14 0.53 4.74
C GLY A 185 -4.98 0.99 5.94
N ALA A 186 -5.02 2.30 6.13
CA ALA A 186 -5.60 2.94 7.32
C ALA A 186 -7.14 2.94 7.36
N ARG A 187 -7.80 2.90 6.23
CA ARG A 187 -9.28 2.96 6.10
C ARG A 187 -9.78 2.05 5.00
N ALA A 188 -11.01 1.55 5.17
CA ALA A 188 -11.78 0.92 4.10
C ALA A 188 -13.23 1.41 4.13
N LEU A 189 -13.77 1.73 2.95
CA LEU A 189 -15.15 2.10 2.71
C LEU A 189 -15.76 1.02 1.80
N TYR A 190 -16.82 0.39 2.27
CA TYR A 190 -17.42 -0.81 1.68
C TYR A 190 -18.64 -0.44 0.84
N ILE A 191 -18.65 -0.88 -0.41
CA ILE A 191 -19.67 -0.53 -1.38
C ILE A 191 -20.73 -1.62 -1.44
N PHE A 192 -21.99 -1.22 -1.27
CA PHE A 192 -23.15 -2.08 -1.34
C PHE A 192 -24.04 -1.67 -2.51
N LYS A 193 -24.67 -2.65 -3.14
CA LYS A 193 -25.69 -2.45 -4.18
C LYS A 193 -26.89 -3.33 -3.89
N ASN A 194 -28.09 -2.74 -3.85
CA ASN A 194 -29.34 -3.45 -3.52
C ASN A 194 -29.23 -4.24 -2.19
N GLY A 195 -28.62 -3.65 -1.18
CA GLY A 195 -28.42 -4.25 0.15
C GLY A 195 -27.40 -5.37 0.22
N LYS A 196 -26.69 -5.67 -0.87
CA LYS A 196 -25.65 -6.71 -0.92
C LYS A 196 -24.25 -6.09 -1.01
N ASP A 197 -23.31 -6.65 -0.29
CA ASP A 197 -21.88 -6.30 -0.40
C ASP A 197 -21.39 -6.64 -1.82
N THR A 198 -20.84 -5.65 -2.51
CA THR A 198 -20.30 -5.81 -3.87
C THR A 198 -18.92 -6.44 -3.88
N LEU A 199 -18.29 -6.59 -2.72
CA LEU A 199 -16.88 -6.94 -2.53
C LEU A 199 -15.89 -5.89 -3.05
N TYR A 200 -16.37 -4.74 -3.57
CA TYR A 200 -15.53 -3.61 -3.94
C TYR A 200 -15.38 -2.63 -2.78
N ARG A 201 -14.21 -2.02 -2.71
CA ARG A 201 -13.81 -1.13 -1.61
C ARG A 201 -13.07 0.07 -2.15
N LEU A 202 -13.22 1.21 -1.46
CA LEU A 202 -12.25 2.29 -1.49
C LEU A 202 -11.38 2.08 -0.25
N HIS A 203 -10.07 2.00 -0.40
CA HIS A 203 -9.19 1.71 0.75
C HIS A 203 -7.80 2.33 0.62
N GLY A 204 -7.10 2.42 1.73
CA GLY A 204 -5.71 2.84 1.76
C GLY A 204 -4.76 1.81 1.19
N THR A 205 -3.50 2.19 0.99
CA THR A 205 -2.44 1.26 0.62
C THR A 205 -1.09 1.74 1.17
N PRO A 206 -0.21 0.84 1.61
CA PRO A 206 1.20 1.16 1.82
C PRO A 206 1.97 1.39 0.52
N GLU A 207 1.46 0.88 -0.61
CA GLU A 207 2.10 0.89 -1.92
C GLU A 207 1.76 2.18 -2.70
N TRP A 208 2.20 3.35 -2.20
CA TRP A 208 1.91 4.66 -2.80
C TRP A 208 2.28 4.74 -4.30
N TRP A 209 3.31 3.99 -4.73
CA TRP A 209 3.78 3.94 -6.13
C TRP A 209 2.79 3.27 -7.09
N THR A 210 1.73 2.65 -6.58
CA THR A 210 0.66 2.04 -7.39
C THR A 210 -0.44 3.01 -7.78
N ILE A 211 -0.43 4.24 -7.24
CA ILE A 211 -1.39 5.28 -7.60
C ILE A 211 -1.14 5.72 -9.05
N GLY A 212 -2.22 5.88 -9.81
CA GLY A 212 -2.17 6.12 -11.26
C GLY A 212 -2.02 4.84 -12.08
N GLY A 213 -1.75 3.70 -11.45
CA GLY A 213 -1.55 2.40 -12.10
C GLY A 213 -2.79 1.50 -12.15
N ALA A 214 -2.64 0.38 -12.89
CA ALA A 214 -3.63 -0.70 -13.03
C ALA A 214 -3.14 -2.01 -12.37
N ASN A 215 -2.58 -1.94 -11.18
CA ASN A 215 -1.72 -2.99 -10.61
C ASN A 215 -2.35 -3.81 -9.47
N SER A 216 -3.64 -3.73 -9.22
CA SER A 216 -4.26 -4.43 -8.10
C SER A 216 -5.34 -5.44 -8.49
N SER A 217 -5.73 -6.25 -7.49
CA SER A 217 -6.69 -7.36 -7.67
C SER A 217 -8.16 -6.94 -7.64
N GLY A 218 -8.49 -5.63 -7.61
CA GLY A 218 -9.91 -5.34 -7.68
C GLY A 218 -10.44 -4.06 -7.08
N CYS A 219 -9.82 -3.46 -6.10
CA CYS A 219 -10.37 -2.31 -5.40
C CYS A 219 -9.76 -0.98 -5.85
N VAL A 220 -10.35 0.13 -5.40
CA VAL A 220 -9.85 1.48 -5.60
C VAL A 220 -8.92 1.83 -4.45
N ARG A 221 -7.64 2.03 -4.74
CA ARG A 221 -6.60 2.32 -3.76
C ARG A 221 -6.30 3.80 -3.70
N LEU A 222 -6.12 4.32 -2.50
CA LEU A 222 -5.61 5.67 -2.23
C LEU A 222 -4.35 5.56 -1.36
N VAL A 223 -3.47 6.55 -1.40
CA VAL A 223 -2.44 6.66 -0.35
C VAL A 223 -3.12 6.82 1.01
N ASN A 224 -2.46 6.38 2.09
CA ASN A 224 -3.08 6.37 3.42
C ASN A 224 -3.53 7.76 3.88
N GLN A 225 -2.76 8.81 3.62
CA GLN A 225 -3.12 10.19 3.95
C GLN A 225 -4.40 10.65 3.23
N ASP A 226 -4.59 10.19 1.99
CA ASP A 226 -5.77 10.56 1.20
C ASP A 226 -7.01 9.76 1.58
N VAL A 227 -6.87 8.47 1.90
CA VAL A 227 -8.03 7.69 2.35
C VAL A 227 -8.52 8.12 3.74
N ILE A 228 -7.62 8.59 4.61
CA ILE A 228 -7.99 9.19 5.90
C ILE A 228 -8.81 10.44 5.66
N ASP A 229 -8.33 11.37 4.83
CA ASP A 229 -9.06 12.61 4.48
C ASP A 229 -10.41 12.31 3.82
N LEU A 230 -10.46 11.39 2.85
CA LEU A 230 -11.70 10.98 2.21
C LEU A 230 -12.71 10.40 3.23
N TYR A 231 -12.23 9.55 4.13
CA TYR A 231 -13.05 8.90 5.14
C TYR A 231 -13.75 9.91 6.06
N GLU A 232 -13.05 10.97 6.47
CA GLU A 232 -13.62 12.01 7.34
C GLU A 232 -14.64 12.89 6.62
N ARG A 233 -14.48 13.08 5.29
CA ARG A 233 -15.35 13.95 4.49
C ARG A 233 -16.59 13.26 3.95
N VAL A 234 -16.50 11.97 3.61
CA VAL A 234 -17.59 11.23 2.95
C VAL A 234 -18.79 11.10 3.89
N PRO A 235 -19.99 11.54 3.49
CA PRO A 235 -21.20 11.36 4.29
C PRO A 235 -21.50 9.88 4.58
N HIS A 236 -22.17 9.61 5.70
CA HIS A 236 -22.71 8.28 5.95
C HIS A 236 -23.72 7.89 4.87
N HIS A 237 -23.62 6.66 4.37
CA HIS A 237 -24.45 6.15 3.26
C HIS A 237 -24.35 6.97 1.98
N ALA A 238 -23.18 7.60 1.73
CA ALA A 238 -22.94 8.35 0.51
C ALA A 238 -23.20 7.48 -0.73
N ARG A 239 -23.87 8.08 -1.72
CA ARG A 239 -23.97 7.49 -3.06
C ARG A 239 -22.60 7.43 -3.70
N ILE A 240 -22.31 6.33 -4.37
CA ILE A 240 -21.09 6.16 -5.17
C ILE A 240 -21.44 5.79 -6.60
N VAL A 241 -20.77 6.42 -7.55
CA VAL A 241 -20.89 6.15 -8.99
C VAL A 241 -19.51 5.78 -9.52
N VAL A 242 -19.42 4.66 -10.22
CA VAL A 242 -18.17 4.19 -10.81
C VAL A 242 -18.31 4.16 -12.33
N HIS A 243 -17.54 5.00 -12.99
CA HIS A 243 -17.50 5.11 -14.46
C HIS A 243 -16.38 4.26 -15.04
N GLN A 244 -16.72 3.44 -16.04
CA GLN A 244 -15.80 2.60 -16.79
C GLN A 244 -15.35 3.24 -18.13
N SER A 245 -16.04 4.27 -18.60
CA SER A 245 -15.63 5.12 -19.73
C SER A 245 -15.17 6.48 -19.20
N ALA A 246 -14.22 7.11 -19.88
CA ALA A 246 -13.73 8.42 -19.48
C ALA A 246 -14.87 9.45 -19.44
N MET A 247 -14.90 10.28 -18.39
CA MET A 247 -15.97 11.29 -18.23
C MET A 247 -15.96 12.31 -19.37
N ASN A 248 -14.78 12.63 -19.93
CA ASN A 248 -14.66 13.54 -21.07
C ASN A 248 -15.44 13.06 -22.32
N ASP A 249 -15.53 11.75 -22.52
CA ASP A 249 -16.26 11.17 -23.65
C ASP A 249 -17.78 11.30 -23.48
N ARG A 250 -18.25 11.43 -22.24
CA ARG A 250 -19.70 11.55 -21.93
C ARG A 250 -20.21 12.98 -22.11
N ILE A 251 -19.38 13.98 -21.82
CA ILE A 251 -19.73 15.40 -22.03
C ILE A 251 -19.82 15.70 -23.54
N ALA A 252 -19.02 15.03 -24.35
CA ALA A 252 -19.06 15.17 -25.81
C ALA A 252 -20.25 14.46 -26.48
N SER A 253 -21.00 13.62 -25.74
CA SER A 253 -22.16 12.86 -26.21
C SER A 253 -23.51 13.38 -25.72
N LEU A 254 -23.54 14.51 -24.98
CA LEU A 254 -24.72 15.26 -24.54
C LEU A 254 -24.91 16.50 -25.40
#